data_87437f3f681916c747f743fc44346957
#
_entry.id   87437f3f681916c747f743fc44346957
#
_cell.length_a   1.000
_cell.length_b   1.000
_cell.length_c   1.000
_cell.angle_alpha   90.00
_cell.angle_beta   90.00
_cell.angle_gamma   90.00
#
_symmetry.space_group_name_H-M   'P 1'
#
loop_
_entity.id
_entity.type
_entity.pdbx_description
1 polymer ?
#
loop_
_entity_poly.entity_id
_entity_poly.type
_entity_poly.pdbx_seq_one_letter_code
_entity_poly.pdbx_strand_id
1 'polypeptide(L)'
;MITDSFGRVHDYLRISLTDNCNFRCFYCMPEEEYDFTPASRLMQTDEIIQLAEIFVANGIKKIRLTGGEPLVRKDAAQIITALGKLPVELTITTNGTRIAEMLPVLTAAGIKSINISLDTLQPEKFFLITRRDVFHQVRSNIELLLQHKIKVKINMVVMKGLNDNEITDFISWTKHNPIQVRFIEFMPFSGNRWTSNKMFSLAEILAIIEKDFTVLALKGEAHDTAKNFMIPDHDGSFAIISTMTNPFCDTCNRMRLTADGKLKNCLFSDSETDLLTALRKKEAILPLIETAIWNKKKALGGQLVPDFEKIDTATIQNRSMITIGG
;
A
#
# COMPACT_ATOMS: atom_id res chain seq x y z
N MET A 1 12.44 -8.29 19.36
CA MET A 1 11.54 -7.25 18.80
C MET A 1 12.40 -6.21 18.08
N ILE A 2 12.04 -5.85 16.90
CA ILE A 2 12.80 -4.92 16.05
C ILE A 2 12.40 -3.49 16.43
N THR A 3 13.35 -2.69 16.93
CA THR A 3 13.11 -1.33 17.46
C THR A 3 14.10 -0.34 16.83
N ASP A 4 13.66 0.86 16.49
CA ASP A 4 14.51 1.90 15.95
C ASP A 4 15.13 2.79 17.06
N SER A 5 16.02 3.70 16.67
CA SER A 5 16.70 4.64 17.57
C SER A 5 15.77 5.66 18.27
N PHE A 6 14.49 5.72 17.88
CA PHE A 6 13.44 6.56 18.49
C PHE A 6 12.52 5.76 19.42
N GLY A 7 12.80 4.46 19.67
CA GLY A 7 12.00 3.59 20.51
C GLY A 7 10.72 3.06 19.85
N ARG A 8 10.54 3.23 18.55
CA ARG A 8 9.36 2.69 17.83
C ARG A 8 9.57 1.21 17.56
N VAL A 9 8.61 0.38 17.96
CA VAL A 9 8.61 -1.07 17.68
C VAL A 9 8.04 -1.29 16.28
N HIS A 10 8.75 -2.08 15.49
CA HIS A 10 8.37 -2.39 14.10
C HIS A 10 7.82 -3.81 14.02
N ASP A 11 6.51 -3.94 13.97
CA ASP A 11 5.79 -5.22 13.94
C ASP A 11 4.93 -5.44 12.67
N TYR A 12 5.07 -4.54 11.69
CA TYR A 12 4.33 -4.60 10.43
C TYR A 12 5.26 -4.59 9.21
N LEU A 13 5.30 -5.72 8.49
CA LEU A 13 6.09 -5.90 7.27
C LEU A 13 5.19 -5.83 6.03
N ARG A 14 5.62 -5.08 5.02
CA ARG A 14 5.05 -5.15 3.68
C ARG A 14 6.03 -5.89 2.78
N ILE A 15 5.56 -6.90 2.05
CA ILE A 15 6.38 -7.70 1.13
C ILE A 15 5.88 -7.45 -0.29
N SER A 16 6.72 -6.91 -1.14
CA SER A 16 6.48 -6.83 -2.57
C SER A 16 6.79 -8.19 -3.21
N LEU A 17 5.80 -8.82 -3.83
CA LEU A 17 5.99 -10.12 -4.49
C LEU A 17 6.60 -9.98 -5.88
N THR A 18 6.37 -8.86 -6.54
CA THR A 18 6.83 -8.56 -7.90
C THR A 18 6.70 -7.06 -8.16
N ASP A 19 7.48 -6.53 -9.08
CA ASP A 19 7.27 -5.21 -9.65
C ASP A 19 6.39 -5.25 -10.92
N ASN A 20 6.07 -6.46 -11.44
CA ASN A 20 5.17 -6.59 -12.58
C ASN A 20 3.74 -6.25 -12.18
N CYS A 21 3.02 -5.56 -13.08
CA CYS A 21 1.63 -5.21 -12.92
C CYS A 21 0.90 -5.36 -14.25
N ASN A 22 -0.35 -5.81 -14.21
CA ASN A 22 -1.20 -5.87 -15.40
C ASN A 22 -1.89 -4.54 -15.71
N PHE A 23 -1.81 -3.53 -14.82
CA PHE A 23 -2.20 -2.15 -15.09
C PHE A 23 -1.00 -1.31 -15.57
N ARG A 24 -1.30 -0.14 -16.12
CA ARG A 24 -0.34 0.89 -16.55
C ARG A 24 -0.81 2.26 -16.07
N CYS A 25 -1.04 2.38 -14.75
CA CYS A 25 -1.48 3.63 -14.16
C CYS A 25 -0.43 4.71 -14.39
N PHE A 26 -0.85 5.82 -15.00
CA PHE A 26 0.09 6.87 -15.46
C PHE A 26 0.89 7.52 -14.33
N TYR A 27 0.37 7.50 -13.11
CA TYR A 27 1.07 8.05 -11.93
C TYR A 27 2.03 7.06 -11.27
N CYS A 28 1.93 5.76 -11.61
CA CYS A 28 2.79 4.69 -11.10
C CYS A 28 3.85 4.27 -12.14
N MET A 29 3.42 4.19 -13.40
CA MET A 29 4.24 3.85 -14.57
C MET A 29 3.96 4.86 -15.69
N PRO A 30 4.54 6.07 -15.62
CA PRO A 30 4.27 7.15 -16.58
C PRO A 30 4.85 6.86 -17.98
N GLU A 31 5.86 6.01 -18.07
CA GLU A 31 6.48 5.64 -19.34
C GLU A 31 5.70 4.52 -20.03
N GLU A 32 5.78 4.46 -21.37
CA GLU A 32 5.10 3.42 -22.14
C GLU A 32 5.79 2.08 -22.01
N GLU A 33 7.13 2.09 -22.02
CA GLU A 33 7.98 0.93 -21.80
C GLU A 33 8.56 0.99 -20.38
N TYR A 34 8.48 -0.11 -19.67
CA TYR A 34 8.98 -0.23 -18.31
C TYR A 34 9.84 -1.49 -18.17
N ASP A 35 11.10 -1.31 -17.79
CA ASP A 35 12.02 -2.39 -17.51
C ASP A 35 11.74 -3.01 -16.14
N PHE A 36 11.04 -4.14 -16.14
CA PHE A 36 10.80 -4.90 -14.91
C PHE A 36 12.06 -5.60 -14.43
N THR A 37 12.14 -5.81 -13.14
CA THR A 37 13.25 -6.56 -12.54
C THR A 37 13.33 -7.97 -13.14
N PRO A 38 14.48 -8.38 -13.70
CA PRO A 38 14.65 -9.72 -14.23
C PRO A 38 14.33 -10.80 -13.19
N ALA A 39 13.69 -11.89 -13.61
CA ALA A 39 13.26 -12.97 -12.71
C ALA A 39 14.39 -13.53 -11.83
N SER A 40 15.63 -13.54 -12.33
CA SER A 40 16.82 -13.99 -11.57
C SER A 40 17.18 -13.08 -10.39
N ARG A 41 16.74 -11.82 -10.41
CA ARG A 41 16.95 -10.85 -9.33
C ARG A 41 15.77 -10.79 -8.37
N LEU A 42 14.62 -11.36 -8.72
CA LEU A 42 13.48 -11.43 -7.83
C LEU A 42 13.69 -12.53 -6.77
N MET A 43 13.12 -12.33 -5.59
CA MET A 43 13.03 -13.38 -4.56
C MET A 43 12.24 -14.57 -5.11
N GLN A 44 12.74 -15.77 -4.91
CA GLN A 44 12.02 -17.02 -5.17
C GLN A 44 11.04 -17.31 -4.03
N THR A 45 10.11 -18.24 -4.24
CA THR A 45 9.08 -18.59 -3.25
C THR A 45 9.66 -18.95 -1.88
N ASP A 46 10.66 -19.83 -1.85
CA ASP A 46 11.34 -20.28 -0.63
C ASP A 46 12.11 -19.14 0.07
N GLU A 47 12.73 -18.24 -0.69
CA GLU A 47 13.44 -17.07 -0.17
C GLU A 47 12.47 -16.08 0.51
N ILE A 48 11.28 -15.87 -0.08
CA ILE A 48 10.21 -15.04 0.53
C ILE A 48 9.74 -15.66 1.85
N ILE A 49 9.52 -16.98 1.86
CA ILE A 49 9.06 -17.70 3.06
C ILE A 49 10.12 -17.62 4.16
N GLN A 50 11.38 -17.92 3.86
CA GLN A 50 12.48 -17.85 4.81
C GLN A 50 12.65 -16.45 5.41
N LEU A 51 12.62 -15.41 4.59
CA LEU A 51 12.69 -14.04 5.10
C LEU A 51 11.49 -13.70 5.98
N ALA A 52 10.28 -14.09 5.57
CA ALA A 52 9.07 -13.87 6.37
C ALA A 52 9.14 -14.59 7.72
N GLU A 53 9.64 -15.82 7.77
CA GLU A 53 9.86 -16.59 9.01
C GLU A 53 10.85 -15.90 9.95
N ILE A 54 11.96 -15.37 9.41
CA ILE A 54 12.94 -14.61 10.18
C ILE A 54 12.28 -13.37 10.80
N PHE A 55 11.50 -12.62 10.03
CA PHE A 55 10.80 -11.45 10.53
C PHE A 55 9.76 -11.81 11.60
N VAL A 56 8.99 -12.86 11.40
CA VAL A 56 7.97 -13.33 12.36
C VAL A 56 8.59 -13.81 13.66
N ALA A 57 9.68 -14.57 13.60
CA ALA A 57 10.45 -15.00 14.77
C ALA A 57 10.98 -13.81 15.59
N ASN A 58 11.14 -12.63 14.95
CA ASN A 58 11.63 -11.40 15.58
C ASN A 58 10.54 -10.37 15.91
N GLY A 59 9.26 -10.78 15.89
CA GLY A 59 8.16 -10.00 16.46
C GLY A 59 7.25 -9.32 15.44
N ILE A 60 7.35 -9.65 14.15
CA ILE A 60 6.35 -9.22 13.17
C ILE A 60 5.02 -9.91 13.45
N LYS A 61 3.97 -9.11 13.57
CA LYS A 61 2.60 -9.55 13.82
C LYS A 61 1.68 -9.40 12.60
N LYS A 62 2.10 -8.58 11.64
CA LYS A 62 1.31 -8.31 10.44
C LYS A 62 2.17 -8.33 9.19
N ILE A 63 1.73 -9.07 8.18
CA ILE A 63 2.33 -9.07 6.84
C ILE A 63 1.28 -8.58 5.84
N ARG A 64 1.68 -7.64 4.99
CA ARG A 64 0.88 -7.21 3.83
C ARG A 64 1.59 -7.53 2.54
N LEU A 65 0.96 -8.35 1.73
CA LEU A 65 1.42 -8.62 0.38
C LEU A 65 1.09 -7.44 -0.54
N THR A 66 2.09 -7.04 -1.30
CA THR A 66 2.02 -5.95 -2.27
C THR A 66 2.85 -6.29 -3.49
N GLY A 67 3.14 -5.31 -4.33
CA GLY A 67 4.01 -5.44 -5.49
C GLY A 67 3.69 -4.34 -6.49
N GLY A 68 3.93 -4.61 -7.77
CA GLY A 68 3.13 -4.00 -8.81
C GLY A 68 1.69 -4.51 -8.64
N GLU A 69 1.44 -5.74 -9.08
CA GLU A 69 0.23 -6.46 -8.69
C GLU A 69 0.62 -7.85 -8.15
N PRO A 70 0.43 -8.14 -6.85
CA PRO A 70 0.90 -9.38 -6.26
C PRO A 70 0.25 -10.63 -6.86
N LEU A 71 -1.01 -10.53 -7.30
CA LEU A 71 -1.77 -11.68 -7.81
C LEU A 71 -1.44 -12.05 -9.27
N VAL A 72 -0.61 -11.26 -9.98
CA VAL A 72 -0.14 -11.67 -11.33
C VAL A 72 1.10 -12.53 -11.27
N ARG A 73 1.77 -12.61 -10.13
CA ARG A 73 2.92 -13.47 -9.94
C ARG A 73 2.48 -14.95 -10.04
N LYS A 74 3.19 -15.76 -10.84
CA LYS A 74 2.76 -17.14 -11.18
C LYS A 74 2.63 -18.05 -9.95
N ASP A 75 3.52 -17.90 -8.97
CA ASP A 75 3.57 -18.67 -7.73
C ASP A 75 2.91 -17.96 -6.54
N ALA A 76 2.11 -16.89 -6.80
CA ALA A 76 1.41 -16.13 -5.76
C ALA A 76 0.54 -17.03 -4.85
N ALA A 77 -0.19 -18.00 -5.42
CA ALA A 77 -1.01 -18.94 -4.65
C ALA A 77 -0.19 -19.77 -3.66
N GLN A 78 0.99 -20.24 -4.09
CA GLN A 78 1.90 -21.01 -3.24
C GLN A 78 2.46 -20.18 -2.10
N ILE A 79 2.90 -18.94 -2.40
CA ILE A 79 3.41 -17.97 -1.41
C ILE A 79 2.32 -17.63 -0.39
N ILE A 80 1.11 -17.29 -0.83
CA ILE A 80 -0.01 -16.93 0.03
C ILE A 80 -0.36 -18.09 0.95
N THR A 81 -0.42 -19.33 0.42
CA THR A 81 -0.71 -20.53 1.21
C THR A 81 0.36 -20.78 2.26
N ALA A 82 1.63 -20.60 1.94
CA ALA A 82 2.71 -20.80 2.89
C ALA A 82 2.71 -19.73 4.00
N LEU A 83 2.58 -18.45 3.63
CA LEU A 83 2.55 -17.34 4.59
C LEU A 83 1.29 -17.35 5.46
N GLY A 84 0.17 -17.88 4.96
CA GLY A 84 -1.05 -18.07 5.74
C GLY A 84 -0.91 -19.07 6.92
N LYS A 85 0.15 -19.87 6.94
CA LYS A 85 0.47 -20.78 8.07
C LYS A 85 1.25 -20.11 9.20
N LEU A 86 1.81 -18.93 8.96
CA LEU A 86 2.57 -18.19 9.96
C LEU A 86 1.62 -17.54 10.98
N PRO A 87 2.03 -17.39 12.24
CA PRO A 87 1.21 -16.81 13.31
C PRO A 87 1.15 -15.27 13.19
N VAL A 88 0.63 -14.76 12.06
CA VAL A 88 0.54 -13.33 11.75
C VAL A 88 -0.78 -12.97 11.10
N GLU A 89 -1.18 -11.72 11.20
CA GLU A 89 -2.27 -11.19 10.36
C GLU A 89 -1.75 -11.03 8.92
N LEU A 90 -2.22 -11.90 8.01
CA LEU A 90 -1.90 -11.80 6.58
C LEU A 90 -2.95 -10.96 5.86
N THR A 91 -2.51 -9.95 5.11
CA THR A 91 -3.37 -9.05 4.33
C THR A 91 -2.76 -8.80 2.94
N ILE A 92 -3.55 -8.26 2.03
CA ILE A 92 -3.09 -7.97 0.67
C ILE A 92 -3.58 -6.59 0.18
N THR A 93 -2.78 -5.94 -0.65
CA THR A 93 -3.21 -4.81 -1.49
C THR A 93 -3.12 -5.25 -2.94
N THR A 94 -4.21 -5.11 -3.69
CA THR A 94 -4.35 -5.57 -5.09
C THR A 94 -5.18 -4.60 -5.90
N ASN A 95 -5.04 -4.62 -7.22
CA ASN A 95 -5.92 -3.91 -8.14
C ASN A 95 -7.27 -4.62 -8.35
N GLY A 96 -7.47 -5.77 -7.75
CA GLY A 96 -8.75 -6.49 -7.72
C GLY A 96 -9.06 -7.33 -8.95
N THR A 97 -8.27 -7.31 -10.01
CA THR A 97 -8.60 -8.02 -11.27
C THR A 97 -8.66 -9.54 -11.12
N ARG A 98 -7.82 -10.13 -10.26
CA ARG A 98 -7.70 -11.59 -10.11
C ARG A 98 -8.35 -12.14 -8.84
N ILE A 99 -9.23 -11.37 -8.21
CA ILE A 99 -9.88 -11.78 -6.95
C ILE A 99 -10.71 -13.05 -7.14
N ALA A 100 -11.56 -13.13 -8.15
CA ALA A 100 -12.42 -14.31 -8.36
C ALA A 100 -11.61 -15.60 -8.48
N GLU A 101 -10.51 -15.56 -9.23
CA GLU A 101 -9.58 -16.70 -9.39
C GLU A 101 -8.89 -17.08 -8.08
N MET A 102 -8.46 -16.08 -7.32
CA MET A 102 -7.62 -16.28 -6.14
C MET A 102 -8.40 -16.40 -4.83
N LEU A 103 -9.72 -16.17 -4.85
CA LEU A 103 -10.56 -16.14 -3.65
C LEU A 103 -10.46 -17.43 -2.80
N PRO A 104 -10.47 -18.65 -3.37
CA PRO A 104 -10.31 -19.86 -2.57
C PRO A 104 -8.99 -19.90 -1.78
N VAL A 105 -7.88 -19.46 -2.41
CA VAL A 105 -6.56 -19.40 -1.80
C VAL A 105 -6.50 -18.33 -0.71
N LEU A 106 -7.03 -17.14 -0.99
CA LEU A 106 -7.07 -16.03 -0.04
C LEU A 106 -7.87 -16.39 1.21
N THR A 107 -9.01 -17.06 1.04
CA THR A 107 -9.86 -17.53 2.13
C THR A 107 -9.18 -18.64 2.94
N ALA A 108 -8.61 -19.64 2.28
CA ALA A 108 -7.89 -20.74 2.94
C ALA A 108 -6.66 -20.25 3.72
N ALA A 109 -5.99 -19.19 3.24
CA ALA A 109 -4.89 -18.54 3.94
C ALA A 109 -5.34 -17.64 5.11
N GLY A 110 -6.64 -17.55 5.40
CA GLY A 110 -7.17 -16.77 6.53
C GLY A 110 -7.15 -15.25 6.32
N ILE A 111 -7.07 -14.77 5.08
CA ILE A 111 -7.10 -13.34 4.77
C ILE A 111 -8.50 -12.80 4.99
N LYS A 112 -8.67 -11.96 6.02
CA LYS A 112 -9.96 -11.38 6.43
C LYS A 112 -10.16 -9.94 5.94
N SER A 113 -9.12 -9.29 5.42
CA SER A 113 -9.19 -7.91 4.96
C SER A 113 -8.33 -7.70 3.72
N ILE A 114 -8.89 -7.08 2.70
CA ILE A 114 -8.25 -6.83 1.40
C ILE A 114 -8.35 -5.34 1.07
N ASN A 115 -7.23 -4.74 0.65
CA ASN A 115 -7.22 -3.41 0.07
C ASN A 115 -7.32 -3.52 -1.45
N ILE A 116 -8.32 -2.86 -2.05
CA ILE A 116 -8.47 -2.74 -3.51
C ILE A 116 -8.10 -1.32 -3.93
N SER A 117 -7.20 -1.20 -4.89
CA SER A 117 -6.88 0.09 -5.50
C SER A 117 -7.92 0.42 -6.58
N LEU A 118 -8.69 1.50 -6.36
CA LEU A 118 -9.72 1.96 -7.29
C LEU A 118 -9.81 3.49 -7.19
N ASP A 119 -9.31 4.19 -8.21
CA ASP A 119 -9.17 5.66 -8.20
C ASP A 119 -10.39 6.40 -8.77
N THR A 120 -11.37 5.69 -9.31
CA THR A 120 -12.57 6.27 -9.92
C THR A 120 -13.72 5.26 -9.95
N LEU A 121 -14.96 5.77 -9.95
CA LEU A 121 -16.19 5.00 -10.15
C LEU A 121 -16.71 5.08 -11.60
N GLN A 122 -15.99 5.75 -12.51
CA GLN A 122 -16.35 5.97 -13.90
C GLN A 122 -15.50 5.07 -14.81
N PRO A 123 -16.12 4.20 -15.66
CA PRO A 123 -15.38 3.26 -16.51
C PRO A 123 -14.41 3.94 -17.48
N GLU A 124 -14.79 5.05 -18.08
CA GLU A 124 -13.96 5.80 -19.03
C GLU A 124 -12.74 6.40 -18.34
N LYS A 125 -12.94 6.96 -17.14
CA LYS A 125 -11.85 7.50 -16.35
C LYS A 125 -10.94 6.40 -15.81
N PHE A 126 -11.51 5.25 -15.46
CA PHE A 126 -10.72 4.07 -15.07
C PHE A 126 -9.79 3.63 -16.21
N PHE A 127 -10.28 3.59 -17.44
CA PHE A 127 -9.44 3.30 -18.60
C PHE A 127 -8.35 4.36 -18.80
N LEU A 128 -8.67 5.64 -18.67
CA LEU A 128 -7.67 6.73 -18.76
C LEU A 128 -6.57 6.59 -17.71
N ILE A 129 -6.92 6.23 -16.48
CA ILE A 129 -5.95 6.09 -15.38
C ILE A 129 -5.11 4.82 -15.54
N THR A 130 -5.77 3.66 -15.80
CA THR A 130 -5.12 2.34 -15.72
C THR A 130 -4.64 1.79 -17.06
N ARG A 131 -5.13 2.37 -18.17
CA ARG A 131 -4.94 1.88 -19.55
C ARG A 131 -5.47 0.45 -19.73
N ARG A 132 -6.55 0.09 -19.02
CA ARG A 132 -7.19 -1.22 -19.06
C ARG A 132 -8.70 -1.09 -18.98
N ASP A 133 -9.39 -1.84 -19.82
CA ASP A 133 -10.86 -1.91 -19.87
C ASP A 133 -11.35 -3.12 -19.05
N VAL A 134 -11.23 -3.01 -17.73
CA VAL A 134 -11.61 -4.08 -16.77
C VAL A 134 -12.35 -3.52 -15.55
N PHE A 135 -12.91 -2.33 -15.64
CA PHE A 135 -13.63 -1.68 -14.54
C PHE A 135 -14.73 -2.56 -13.95
N HIS A 136 -15.59 -3.10 -14.81
CA HIS A 136 -16.72 -3.95 -14.38
C HIS A 136 -16.26 -5.23 -13.71
N GLN A 137 -15.15 -5.83 -14.17
CA GLN A 137 -14.53 -6.99 -13.50
C GLN A 137 -14.06 -6.64 -12.08
N VAL A 138 -13.40 -5.50 -11.90
CA VAL A 138 -12.95 -5.06 -10.57
C VAL A 138 -14.16 -4.80 -9.66
N ARG A 139 -15.21 -4.15 -10.15
CA ARG A 139 -16.45 -3.90 -9.41
C ARG A 139 -17.11 -5.20 -8.97
N SER A 140 -17.33 -6.15 -9.90
CA SER A 140 -17.89 -7.48 -9.57
C SER A 140 -17.02 -8.24 -8.56
N ASN A 141 -15.71 -8.12 -8.64
CA ASN A 141 -14.80 -8.74 -7.68
C ASN A 141 -14.89 -8.11 -6.27
N ILE A 142 -15.16 -6.80 -6.18
CA ILE A 142 -15.43 -6.14 -4.89
C ILE A 142 -16.73 -6.71 -4.27
N GLU A 143 -17.79 -6.82 -5.06
CA GLU A 143 -19.07 -7.39 -4.62
C GLU A 143 -18.89 -8.85 -4.17
N LEU A 144 -18.11 -9.64 -4.90
CA LEU A 144 -17.79 -11.02 -4.53
C LEU A 144 -17.10 -11.11 -3.16
N LEU A 145 -16.15 -10.21 -2.86
CA LEU A 145 -15.50 -10.14 -1.56
C LEU A 145 -16.49 -9.83 -0.43
N LEU A 146 -17.42 -8.90 -0.66
CA LEU A 146 -18.46 -8.54 0.32
C LEU A 146 -19.41 -9.71 0.58
N GLN A 147 -19.83 -10.45 -0.45
CA GLN A 147 -20.63 -11.66 -0.31
C GLN A 147 -19.95 -12.73 0.56
N HIS A 148 -18.61 -12.82 0.48
CA HIS A 148 -17.80 -13.71 1.30
C HIS A 148 -17.41 -13.12 2.66
N LYS A 149 -18.01 -11.98 3.06
CA LYS A 149 -17.77 -11.28 4.35
C LYS A 149 -16.31 -10.92 4.58
N ILE A 150 -15.55 -10.71 3.52
CA ILE A 150 -14.17 -10.19 3.59
C ILE A 150 -14.26 -8.67 3.70
N LYS A 151 -13.53 -8.09 4.68
CA LYS A 151 -13.47 -6.64 4.87
C LYS A 151 -12.75 -5.98 3.70
N VAL A 152 -13.46 -5.15 2.94
CA VAL A 152 -12.92 -4.46 1.77
C VAL A 152 -12.57 -3.02 2.15
N LYS A 153 -11.32 -2.63 1.83
CA LYS A 153 -10.86 -1.25 1.90
C LYS A 153 -10.53 -0.77 0.49
N ILE A 154 -11.19 0.29 0.05
CA ILE A 154 -10.95 0.88 -1.27
C ILE A 154 -9.92 1.99 -1.11
N ASN A 155 -8.78 1.86 -1.75
CA ASN A 155 -7.76 2.91 -1.79
C ASN A 155 -7.97 3.77 -3.05
N MET A 156 -8.18 5.06 -2.86
CA MET A 156 -8.28 6.07 -3.91
C MET A 156 -7.17 7.10 -3.70
N VAL A 157 -6.25 7.21 -4.65
CA VAL A 157 -5.29 8.33 -4.69
C VAL A 157 -6.03 9.54 -5.27
N VAL A 158 -6.21 10.59 -4.44
CA VAL A 158 -6.93 11.79 -4.86
C VAL A 158 -5.99 12.73 -5.59
N MET A 159 -6.35 13.08 -6.81
CA MET A 159 -5.57 13.98 -7.68
C MET A 159 -6.44 15.13 -8.18
N LYS A 160 -6.02 16.36 -7.92
CA LYS A 160 -6.72 17.59 -8.27
C LYS A 160 -6.93 17.71 -9.79
N GLY A 161 -8.17 17.97 -10.19
CA GLY A 161 -8.56 18.10 -11.59
C GLY A 161 -8.69 16.77 -12.34
N LEU A 162 -8.59 15.62 -11.65
CA LEU A 162 -8.77 14.30 -12.25
C LEU A 162 -9.96 13.55 -11.66
N ASN A 163 -9.89 13.23 -10.38
CA ASN A 163 -10.89 12.40 -9.69
C ASN A 163 -11.42 13.01 -8.38
N ASP A 164 -10.98 14.22 -8.05
CA ASP A 164 -11.43 14.97 -6.87
C ASP A 164 -12.94 15.24 -6.87
N ASN A 165 -13.56 15.32 -8.05
CA ASN A 165 -15.01 15.48 -8.20
C ASN A 165 -15.81 14.20 -7.85
N GLU A 166 -15.14 13.07 -7.58
CA GLU A 166 -15.79 11.79 -7.21
C GLU A 166 -15.73 11.51 -5.70
N ILE A 167 -15.13 12.40 -4.90
CA ILE A 167 -15.01 12.18 -3.45
C ILE A 167 -16.37 11.91 -2.81
N THR A 168 -17.39 12.71 -3.13
CA THR A 168 -18.76 12.55 -2.62
C THR A 168 -19.46 11.29 -3.14
N ASP A 169 -19.16 10.85 -4.36
CA ASP A 169 -19.68 9.61 -4.93
C ASP A 169 -19.12 8.39 -4.18
N PHE A 170 -17.82 8.39 -3.88
CA PHE A 170 -17.19 7.36 -3.05
C PHE A 170 -17.77 7.32 -1.63
N ILE A 171 -18.08 8.48 -1.03
CA ILE A 171 -18.78 8.53 0.25
C ILE A 171 -20.19 7.95 0.13
N SER A 172 -20.96 8.36 -0.89
CA SER A 172 -22.31 7.85 -1.14
C SER A 172 -22.33 6.33 -1.33
N TRP A 173 -21.28 5.76 -1.94
CA TRP A 173 -21.13 4.32 -2.12
C TRP A 173 -21.05 3.57 -0.78
N THR A 174 -20.54 4.18 0.30
CA THR A 174 -20.48 3.56 1.63
C THR A 174 -21.85 3.44 2.31
N LYS A 175 -22.91 4.10 1.81
CA LYS A 175 -24.23 4.14 2.46
C LYS A 175 -24.85 2.75 2.64
N HIS A 176 -24.79 1.93 1.60
CA HIS A 176 -25.38 0.59 1.59
C HIS A 176 -24.34 -0.53 1.37
N ASN A 177 -23.08 -0.20 1.54
CA ASN A 177 -21.97 -1.14 1.36
C ASN A 177 -21.02 -1.06 2.54
N PRO A 178 -20.73 -2.17 3.24
CA PRO A 178 -19.83 -2.20 4.39
C PRO A 178 -18.35 -2.16 3.94
N ILE A 179 -18.00 -1.14 3.16
CA ILE A 179 -16.65 -0.87 2.69
C ILE A 179 -16.02 0.28 3.46
N GLN A 180 -14.69 0.32 3.53
CA GLN A 180 -13.97 1.50 3.98
C GLN A 180 -13.29 2.18 2.79
N VAL A 181 -13.76 3.36 2.40
CA VAL A 181 -13.06 4.17 1.40
C VAL A 181 -11.89 4.90 2.05
N ARG A 182 -10.72 4.85 1.43
CA ARG A 182 -9.49 5.45 1.94
C ARG A 182 -8.94 6.42 0.92
N PHE A 183 -9.16 7.69 1.14
CA PHE A 183 -8.59 8.77 0.35
C PHE A 183 -7.11 8.93 0.71
N ILE A 184 -6.24 8.89 -0.28
CA ILE A 184 -4.80 8.95 -0.11
C ILE A 184 -4.29 10.21 -0.80
N GLU A 185 -3.56 11.05 -0.08
CA GLU A 185 -2.86 12.19 -0.66
C GLU A 185 -1.89 11.71 -1.75
N PHE A 186 -1.88 12.38 -2.89
CA PHE A 186 -0.92 12.09 -3.95
C PHE A 186 0.49 12.44 -3.47
N MET A 187 1.39 11.46 -3.48
CA MET A 187 2.72 11.57 -2.89
C MET A 187 3.82 11.63 -3.95
N PRO A 188 4.94 12.34 -3.68
CA PRO A 188 6.08 12.42 -4.59
C PRO A 188 6.90 11.12 -4.59
N PHE A 189 7.11 10.57 -5.78
CA PHE A 189 8.02 9.45 -6.03
C PHE A 189 8.85 9.71 -7.29
N SER A 190 9.97 9.03 -7.42
CA SER A 190 10.78 9.13 -8.62
C SER A 190 9.95 8.80 -9.88
N GLY A 191 9.94 9.71 -10.83
CA GLY A 191 9.29 9.55 -12.13
C GLY A 191 7.77 9.74 -12.17
N ASN A 192 7.06 9.94 -11.05
CA ASN A 192 5.59 10.01 -11.06
C ASN A 192 4.99 11.36 -11.46
N ARG A 193 5.82 12.31 -11.88
CA ARG A 193 5.40 13.66 -12.32
C ARG A 193 4.52 14.38 -11.27
N TRP A 194 4.80 14.14 -10.00
CA TRP A 194 4.12 14.78 -8.89
C TRP A 194 4.40 16.29 -8.89
N THR A 195 3.39 17.06 -8.53
CA THR A 195 3.50 18.50 -8.24
C THR A 195 2.54 18.83 -7.10
N SER A 196 2.90 19.79 -6.25
CA SER A 196 2.09 20.18 -5.09
C SER A 196 0.67 20.62 -5.46
N ASN A 197 0.50 21.25 -6.63
CA ASN A 197 -0.80 21.73 -7.13
C ASN A 197 -1.75 20.58 -7.56
N LYS A 198 -1.28 19.35 -7.72
CA LYS A 198 -2.09 18.17 -7.98
C LYS A 198 -2.52 17.44 -6.71
N MET A 199 -1.97 17.81 -5.57
CA MET A 199 -2.28 17.18 -4.29
C MET A 199 -3.58 17.75 -3.72
N PHE A 200 -4.34 16.88 -3.06
CA PHE A 200 -5.48 17.22 -2.22
C PHE A 200 -5.12 16.94 -0.77
N SER A 201 -5.17 17.94 0.08
CA SER A 201 -4.85 17.83 1.50
C SER A 201 -6.00 17.19 2.29
N LEU A 202 -5.69 16.69 3.48
CA LEU A 202 -6.69 16.23 4.44
C LEU A 202 -7.82 17.25 4.65
N ALA A 203 -7.47 18.53 4.81
CA ALA A 203 -8.43 19.60 5.06
C ALA A 203 -9.34 19.86 3.85
N GLU A 204 -8.79 19.84 2.64
CA GLU A 204 -9.58 20.02 1.41
C GLU A 204 -10.54 18.84 1.19
N ILE A 205 -10.10 17.59 1.43
CA ILE A 205 -10.96 16.41 1.32
C ILE A 205 -12.11 16.49 2.31
N LEU A 206 -11.83 16.80 3.59
CA LEU A 206 -12.88 16.96 4.60
C LEU A 206 -13.84 18.08 4.26
N ALA A 207 -13.33 19.24 3.83
CA ALA A 207 -14.18 20.39 3.47
C ALA A 207 -15.13 20.07 2.28
N ILE A 208 -14.75 19.17 1.37
CA ILE A 208 -15.65 18.69 0.31
C ILE A 208 -16.75 17.82 0.90
N ILE A 209 -16.37 16.84 1.75
CA ILE A 209 -17.32 15.87 2.31
C ILE A 209 -18.32 16.57 3.25
N GLU A 210 -17.84 17.48 4.09
CA GLU A 210 -18.66 18.19 5.09
C GLU A 210 -19.69 19.15 4.51
N LYS A 211 -19.63 19.47 3.20
CA LYS A 211 -20.68 20.24 2.53
C LYS A 211 -22.00 19.47 2.43
N ASP A 212 -21.92 18.16 2.24
CA ASP A 212 -23.10 17.32 1.93
C ASP A 212 -23.39 16.28 3.02
N PHE A 213 -22.40 16.00 3.92
CA PHE A 213 -22.48 14.94 4.90
C PHE A 213 -22.05 15.40 6.30
N THR A 214 -22.75 14.92 7.32
CA THR A 214 -22.29 15.04 8.71
C THR A 214 -21.17 14.04 8.96
N VAL A 215 -19.98 14.53 9.31
CA VAL A 215 -18.79 13.70 9.53
C VAL A 215 -18.54 13.49 11.02
N LEU A 216 -18.38 12.25 11.44
CA LEU A 216 -17.98 11.87 12.79
C LEU A 216 -16.58 11.26 12.77
N ALA A 217 -15.65 11.84 13.53
CA ALA A 217 -14.32 11.28 13.68
C ALA A 217 -14.36 10.02 14.57
N LEU A 218 -13.70 8.95 14.12
CA LEU A 218 -13.52 7.73 14.88
C LEU A 218 -12.18 7.76 15.62
N LYS A 219 -12.16 7.18 16.83
CA LYS A 219 -10.91 7.01 17.56
C LYS A 219 -9.97 6.09 16.80
N GLY A 220 -8.78 6.56 16.48
CA GLY A 220 -7.73 5.77 15.83
C GLY A 220 -6.94 4.94 16.82
N GLU A 221 -6.24 3.92 16.30
CA GLU A 221 -5.23 3.16 17.04
C GLU A 221 -3.85 3.82 16.91
N ALA A 222 -2.93 3.49 17.81
CA ALA A 222 -1.63 4.16 17.93
C ALA A 222 -0.78 4.13 16.64
N HIS A 223 -0.93 3.10 15.81
CA HIS A 223 -0.15 2.89 14.58
C HIS A 223 -0.93 3.13 13.28
N ASP A 224 -2.12 3.73 13.39
CA ASP A 224 -2.94 4.01 12.23
C ASP A 224 -2.25 5.00 11.28
N THR A 225 -2.31 4.68 9.98
CA THR A 225 -1.84 5.58 8.92
C THR A 225 -2.91 6.54 8.46
N ALA A 226 -4.15 6.22 8.77
CA ALA A 226 -5.33 6.90 8.28
C ALA A 226 -6.10 7.48 9.46
N LYS A 227 -6.61 8.68 9.30
CA LYS A 227 -7.64 9.23 10.18
C LYS A 227 -8.97 8.66 9.74
N ASN A 228 -9.66 7.98 10.66
CA ASN A 228 -10.88 7.24 10.39
C ASN A 228 -12.11 8.10 10.72
N PHE A 229 -13.11 8.01 9.86
CA PHE A 229 -14.36 8.76 9.96
C PHE A 229 -15.55 7.88 9.56
N MET A 230 -16.74 8.27 10.02
CA MET A 230 -18.00 7.69 9.57
C MET A 230 -19.03 8.76 9.25
N ILE A 231 -19.98 8.41 8.42
CA ILE A 231 -21.21 9.16 8.18
C ILE A 231 -22.32 8.44 8.96
N PRO A 232 -23.17 9.14 9.72
CA PRO A 232 -24.36 8.53 10.31
C PRO A 232 -25.21 7.84 9.24
N ASP A 233 -25.81 6.71 9.59
CA ASP A 233 -26.69 5.91 8.71
C ASP A 233 -25.98 5.31 7.46
N HIS A 234 -24.64 5.25 7.43
CA HIS A 234 -23.90 4.52 6.44
C HIS A 234 -23.38 3.19 7.02
N ASP A 235 -23.49 2.09 6.25
CA ASP A 235 -22.98 0.76 6.63
C ASP A 235 -21.46 0.71 6.61
N GLY A 236 -20.84 1.50 5.75
CA GLY A 236 -19.40 1.62 5.61
C GLY A 236 -18.81 2.83 6.34
N SER A 237 -17.56 3.11 6.05
CA SER A 237 -16.82 4.23 6.64
C SER A 237 -15.83 4.80 5.64
N PHE A 238 -15.19 5.91 6.00
CA PHE A 238 -14.08 6.41 5.20
C PHE A 238 -12.88 6.76 6.07
N ALA A 239 -11.74 6.94 5.43
CA ALA A 239 -10.52 7.35 6.10
C ALA A 239 -9.65 8.21 5.17
N ILE A 240 -8.77 9.01 5.73
CA ILE A 240 -7.84 9.84 4.96
C ILE A 240 -6.42 9.52 5.39
N ILE A 241 -5.57 9.20 4.41
CA ILE A 241 -4.13 8.96 4.59
C ILE A 241 -3.39 10.23 4.18
N SER A 242 -3.09 11.06 5.16
CA SER A 242 -2.52 12.39 5.01
C SER A 242 -1.00 12.39 5.28
N THR A 243 -0.26 11.64 4.48
CA THR A 243 1.18 11.48 4.66
C THR A 243 1.96 12.78 4.50
N MET A 244 1.50 13.66 3.61
CA MET A 244 2.19 14.91 3.27
C MET A 244 1.77 16.06 4.20
N THR A 245 0.48 16.20 4.47
CA THR A 245 -0.04 17.34 5.26
C THR A 245 -0.16 17.06 6.75
N ASN A 246 -0.26 15.79 7.14
CA ASN A 246 -0.30 15.37 8.54
C ASN A 246 0.39 14.01 8.73
N PRO A 247 1.74 13.95 8.67
CA PRO A 247 2.49 12.72 8.73
C PRO A 247 2.33 12.02 10.09
N PHE A 248 2.20 10.68 10.03
CA PHE A 248 2.05 9.78 11.18
C PHE A 248 3.38 9.07 11.55
N CYS A 249 4.50 9.75 11.37
CA CYS A 249 5.84 9.17 11.50
C CYS A 249 6.19 8.79 12.93
N ASP A 250 5.71 9.51 13.93
CA ASP A 250 6.05 9.29 15.35
C ASP A 250 5.60 7.93 15.87
N THR A 251 4.54 7.36 15.30
CA THR A 251 4.01 6.04 15.67
C THR A 251 4.22 4.97 14.59
N CYS A 252 5.06 5.25 13.59
CA CYS A 252 5.23 4.37 12.44
C CYS A 252 5.91 3.05 12.82
N ASN A 253 5.22 1.92 12.64
CA ASN A 253 5.71 0.56 12.91
C ASN A 253 6.07 -0.24 11.65
N ARG A 254 6.16 0.40 10.46
CA ARG A 254 6.21 -0.30 9.18
C ARG A 254 7.63 -0.41 8.62
N MET A 255 7.84 -1.55 7.96
CA MET A 255 8.99 -1.87 7.12
C MET A 255 8.52 -2.39 5.77
N ARG A 256 9.39 -2.37 4.77
CA ARG A 256 9.10 -2.88 3.42
C ARG A 256 10.23 -3.77 2.94
N LEU A 257 9.86 -4.91 2.37
CA LEU A 257 10.74 -5.80 1.62
C LEU A 257 10.36 -5.70 0.15
N THR A 258 11.27 -5.25 -0.69
CA THR A 258 11.06 -5.09 -2.13
C THR A 258 11.10 -6.44 -2.84
N ALA A 259 10.62 -6.54 -4.07
CA ALA A 259 10.58 -7.78 -4.82
C ALA A 259 11.97 -8.39 -5.10
N ASP A 260 13.01 -7.55 -5.18
CA ASP A 260 14.41 -7.93 -5.27
C ASP A 260 15.11 -8.11 -3.90
N GLY A 261 14.31 -8.27 -2.83
CA GLY A 261 14.77 -8.64 -1.49
C GLY A 261 15.57 -7.59 -0.74
N LYS A 262 15.33 -6.31 -1.01
CA LYS A 262 15.92 -5.22 -0.25
C LYS A 262 14.97 -4.68 0.81
N LEU A 263 15.49 -4.49 2.00
CA LEU A 263 14.76 -3.90 3.12
C LEU A 263 14.83 -2.38 3.05
N LYS A 264 13.65 -1.74 3.02
CA LYS A 264 13.46 -0.30 3.21
C LYS A 264 12.81 -0.03 4.56
N ASN A 265 13.42 0.79 5.37
CA ASN A 265 12.90 1.17 6.68
C ASN A 265 11.81 2.25 6.62
N CYS A 266 11.71 2.98 5.52
CA CYS A 266 10.67 3.99 5.26
C CYS A 266 10.24 3.96 3.78
N LEU A 267 9.01 4.38 3.49
CA LEU A 267 8.52 4.56 2.12
C LEU A 267 9.39 5.54 1.33
N PHE A 268 9.85 6.59 1.99
CA PHE A 268 10.64 7.68 1.41
C PHE A 268 12.14 7.58 1.68
N SER A 269 12.65 6.48 2.30
CA SER A 269 14.11 6.37 2.51
C SER A 269 14.86 6.23 1.19
N ASP A 270 16.03 6.81 1.13
CA ASP A 270 17.03 6.66 0.07
C ASP A 270 17.81 5.35 0.21
N SER A 271 17.97 4.89 1.44
CA SER A 271 18.77 3.71 1.78
C SER A 271 17.97 2.41 1.69
N GLU A 272 18.66 1.36 1.30
CA GLU A 272 18.18 -0.01 1.21
C GLU A 272 19.22 -0.98 1.73
N THR A 273 18.80 -2.05 2.39
CA THR A 273 19.67 -3.13 2.87
C THR A 273 19.36 -4.40 2.09
N ASP A 274 20.37 -4.97 1.42
CA ASP A 274 20.23 -6.18 0.58
C ASP A 274 20.18 -7.43 1.46
N LEU A 275 18.97 -7.91 1.75
CA LEU A 275 18.76 -9.14 2.50
C LEU A 275 18.84 -10.39 1.60
N LEU A 276 18.47 -10.27 0.31
CA LEU A 276 18.46 -11.41 -0.59
C LEU A 276 19.87 -11.94 -0.87
N THR A 277 20.81 -11.04 -1.14
CA THR A 277 22.20 -11.43 -1.37
C THR A 277 22.80 -12.08 -0.11
N ALA A 278 22.53 -11.54 1.07
CA ALA A 278 22.98 -12.10 2.33
C ALA A 278 22.36 -13.49 2.59
N LEU A 279 21.06 -13.66 2.31
CA LEU A 279 20.36 -14.95 2.44
C LEU A 279 20.99 -16.01 1.54
N ARG A 280 21.23 -15.67 0.28
CA ARG A 280 21.85 -16.58 -0.72
C ARG A 280 23.28 -16.97 -0.35
N LYS A 281 24.00 -16.09 0.33
CA LYS A 281 25.34 -16.35 0.88
C LYS A 281 25.31 -17.05 2.25
N LYS A 282 24.11 -17.32 2.80
CA LYS A 282 23.91 -17.90 4.14
C LYS A 282 24.50 -17.03 5.26
N GLU A 283 24.54 -15.72 5.07
CA GLU A 283 24.95 -14.75 6.08
C GLU A 283 23.82 -14.53 7.11
N ALA A 284 24.15 -14.01 8.27
CA ALA A 284 23.17 -13.70 9.31
C ALA A 284 22.29 -12.51 8.90
N ILE A 285 20.99 -12.74 8.76
CA ILE A 285 20.01 -11.72 8.28
C ILE A 285 19.56 -10.76 9.38
N LEU A 286 19.39 -11.24 10.62
CA LEU A 286 18.86 -10.44 11.71
C LEU A 286 19.70 -9.18 12.02
N PRO A 287 21.03 -9.23 12.10
CA PRO A 287 21.85 -8.03 12.32
C PRO A 287 21.68 -6.96 11.23
N LEU A 288 21.45 -7.39 9.98
CA LEU A 288 21.18 -6.47 8.85
C LEU A 288 19.83 -5.78 9.03
N ILE A 289 18.80 -6.52 9.43
CA ILE A 289 17.46 -5.97 9.73
C ILE A 289 17.56 -4.95 10.87
N GLU A 290 18.20 -5.32 11.97
CA GLU A 290 18.34 -4.46 13.16
C GLU A 290 19.09 -3.17 12.81
N THR A 291 20.20 -3.26 12.08
CA THR A 291 20.96 -2.09 11.64
C THR A 291 20.14 -1.19 10.72
N ALA A 292 19.41 -1.78 9.75
CA ALA A 292 18.58 -1.03 8.83
C ALA A 292 17.47 -0.25 9.56
N ILE A 293 16.85 -0.88 10.56
CA ILE A 293 15.79 -0.26 11.33
C ILE A 293 16.30 0.75 12.34
N TRP A 294 17.43 0.46 13.01
CA TRP A 294 18.07 1.42 13.90
C TRP A 294 18.39 2.76 13.21
N ASN A 295 18.80 2.71 11.95
CA ASN A 295 19.12 3.87 11.12
C ASN A 295 17.90 4.58 10.52
N LYS A 296 16.66 4.15 10.84
CA LYS A 296 15.44 4.79 10.34
C LYS A 296 15.39 6.26 10.79
N LYS A 297 15.09 7.15 9.84
CA LYS A 297 14.95 8.56 10.15
C LYS A 297 13.65 8.85 10.92
N LYS A 298 13.62 9.94 11.67
CA LYS A 298 12.47 10.31 12.51
C LYS A 298 11.19 10.45 11.68
N ALA A 299 11.25 11.18 10.57
CA ALA A 299 10.09 11.45 9.72
C ALA A 299 10.46 11.47 8.23
N LEU A 300 9.49 11.13 7.36
CA LEU A 300 9.48 11.33 5.90
C LEU A 300 10.76 10.84 5.19
N GLY A 301 11.36 9.77 5.71
CA GLY A 301 12.60 9.18 5.18
C GLY A 301 13.84 10.04 5.32
N GLY A 302 13.73 11.22 5.96
CA GLY A 302 14.80 12.20 6.06
C GLY A 302 15.06 13.00 4.78
N GLN A 303 14.25 12.83 3.75
CA GLN A 303 14.38 13.49 2.45
C GLN A 303 13.35 14.58 2.21
N LEU A 304 12.10 14.37 2.68
CA LEU A 304 11.03 15.32 2.44
C LEU A 304 10.94 16.32 3.61
N VAL A 305 10.69 17.57 3.25
CA VAL A 305 10.45 18.65 4.22
C VAL A 305 8.96 18.70 4.60
N PRO A 306 8.60 19.19 5.80
CA PRO A 306 7.20 19.33 6.22
C PRO A 306 6.38 20.23 5.32
N ASP A 307 7.01 21.26 4.73
CA ASP A 307 6.40 22.14 3.74
C ASP A 307 6.43 21.47 2.36
N PHE A 308 5.34 20.78 2.02
CA PHE A 308 5.25 20.01 0.78
C PHE A 308 5.29 20.89 -0.48
N GLU A 309 4.99 22.18 -0.39
CA GLU A 309 5.07 23.10 -1.54
C GLU A 309 6.53 23.35 -1.99
N LYS A 310 7.47 23.14 -1.08
CA LYS A 310 8.92 23.28 -1.33
C LYS A 310 9.60 21.98 -1.76
N ILE A 311 8.86 20.90 -1.96
CA ILE A 311 9.46 19.63 -2.37
C ILE A 311 9.85 19.70 -3.84
N ASP A 312 11.15 19.56 -4.09
CA ASP A 312 11.69 19.37 -5.44
C ASP A 312 11.80 17.85 -5.71
N THR A 313 10.93 17.35 -6.60
CA THR A 313 10.91 15.93 -6.96
C THR A 313 12.16 15.45 -7.68
N ALA A 314 12.94 16.35 -8.28
CA ALA A 314 14.20 16.00 -8.93
C ALA A 314 15.30 15.60 -7.93
N THR A 315 15.17 16.03 -6.68
CA THR A 315 16.13 15.72 -5.61
C THR A 315 15.80 14.45 -4.85
N ILE A 316 14.62 13.86 -5.06
CA ILE A 316 14.18 12.66 -4.34
C ILE A 316 14.96 11.45 -4.84
N GLN A 317 15.81 10.92 -3.97
CA GLN A 317 16.55 9.68 -4.20
C GLN A 317 15.71 8.49 -3.70
N ASN A 318 14.86 7.97 -4.58
CA ASN A 318 14.03 6.81 -4.25
C ASN A 318 13.72 6.00 -5.51
N ARG A 319 13.28 4.77 -5.34
CA ARG A 319 12.73 3.97 -6.43
C ARG A 319 11.37 4.51 -6.87
N SER A 320 10.96 4.14 -8.07
CA SER A 320 9.57 4.31 -8.51
C SER A 320 8.61 3.53 -7.61
N MET A 321 7.36 3.97 -7.49
CA MET A 321 6.36 3.37 -6.60
C MET A 321 6.16 1.88 -6.87
N ILE A 322 6.18 1.46 -8.13
CA ILE A 322 5.96 0.07 -8.53
C ILE A 322 7.05 -0.88 -8.01
N THR A 323 8.29 -0.41 -7.91
CA THR A 323 9.42 -1.23 -7.43
C THR A 323 9.57 -1.22 -5.90
N ILE A 324 8.91 -0.26 -5.21
CA ILE A 324 8.84 -0.23 -3.74
C ILE A 324 7.76 -1.19 -3.22
N GLY A 325 6.70 -1.38 -3.97
CA GLY A 325 5.52 -2.13 -3.55
C GLY A 325 4.53 -1.25 -2.77
N GLY A 326 3.58 -0.73 -3.46
CA GLY A 326 2.56 0.24 -3.03
C GLY A 326 1.55 -0.20 -2.00
#